data_1b60aa73f26ea39b64ee292d6aa1857b
#
_entry.id   1b60aa73f26ea39b64ee292d6aa1857b
#
_cell.length_a   1.000
_cell.length_b   1.000
_cell.length_c   1.000
_cell.angle_alpha   90.00
_cell.angle_beta   90.00
_cell.angle_gamma   90.00
#
_symmetry.space_group_name_H-M   'P 1'
#
loop_
_entity.id
_entity.type
_entity.pdbx_description
1 polymer ?
#
loop_
_entity_poly.entity_id
_entity_poly.type
_entity_poly.pdbx_seq_one_letter_code
_entity_poly.pdbx_strand_id
1 'polypeptide(L)'
;MSLVPYVIEQTSRGERSYDIYSRLLKERIIFLGEEVNDTSASIIVAQLLFLEAEDSSKDIHLYINSPGGSVSAGFAIYDTMNYIKCDVSTICIGMAASMGAFLLSGGTKGKRFALPNSEIMIHQPSGGARGQATEIQIVAENILKTKKKLNEILAANTGRSYEEIARDTERDNYMTAQEAKEYGLIDEILARH
;
A
#
# COMPACT_ATOMS: atom_id res chain seq x y z
N MET A 1 11.34 -18.99 -10.05
CA MET A 1 10.04 -18.48 -10.52
C MET A 1 8.96 -19.41 -9.99
N SER A 2 8.07 -18.97 -9.10
CA SER A 2 6.93 -19.77 -8.67
C SER A 2 5.95 -19.86 -9.85
N LEU A 3 5.41 -21.07 -10.08
CA LEU A 3 4.38 -21.29 -11.10
C LEU A 3 3.10 -20.58 -10.66
N VAL A 4 2.63 -19.63 -11.48
CA VAL A 4 1.33 -18.99 -11.29
C VAL A 4 0.26 -19.95 -11.82
N PRO A 5 -0.71 -20.39 -11.00
CA PRO A 5 -1.74 -21.32 -11.43
C PRO A 5 -2.71 -20.67 -12.42
N TYR A 6 -3.21 -21.48 -13.35
CA TYR A 6 -4.25 -21.08 -14.30
C TYR A 6 -5.60 -21.65 -13.88
N VAL A 7 -6.65 -20.88 -14.11
CA VAL A 7 -8.04 -21.29 -13.92
C VAL A 7 -8.79 -21.23 -15.26
N ILE A 8 -9.68 -22.19 -15.47
CA ILE A 8 -10.53 -22.26 -16.67
C ILE A 8 -11.94 -21.88 -16.27
N GLU A 9 -12.47 -20.83 -16.90
CA GLU A 9 -13.84 -20.38 -16.75
C GLU A 9 -14.66 -20.83 -17.96
N GLN A 10 -15.75 -21.55 -17.72
CA GLN A 10 -16.69 -21.92 -18.77
C GLN A 10 -17.73 -20.79 -18.94
N THR A 11 -17.84 -20.28 -20.14
CA THR A 11 -18.83 -19.24 -20.51
C THR A 11 -19.73 -19.76 -21.63
N SER A 12 -20.83 -19.06 -21.85
CA SER A 12 -21.73 -19.35 -23.00
C SER A 12 -21.06 -19.27 -24.37
N ARG A 13 -19.84 -18.68 -24.46
CA ARG A 13 -19.04 -18.50 -25.67
C ARG A 13 -17.83 -19.44 -25.75
N GLY A 14 -17.73 -20.43 -24.82
CA GLY A 14 -16.62 -21.37 -24.73
C GLY A 14 -15.77 -21.19 -23.47
N GLU A 15 -14.68 -21.93 -23.43
CA GLU A 15 -13.71 -21.91 -22.30
C GLU A 15 -12.75 -20.71 -22.44
N ARG A 16 -12.44 -20.08 -21.32
CA ARG A 16 -11.41 -19.05 -21.21
C ARG A 16 -10.44 -19.41 -20.08
N SER A 17 -9.16 -19.37 -20.40
CA SER A 17 -8.09 -19.58 -19.42
C SER A 17 -7.56 -18.23 -18.93
N TYR A 18 -7.39 -18.12 -17.61
CA TYR A 18 -6.78 -16.96 -16.95
C TYR A 18 -5.72 -17.46 -15.98
N ASP A 19 -4.62 -16.72 -15.82
CA ASP A 19 -3.84 -16.87 -14.59
C ASP A 19 -4.66 -16.35 -13.38
N ILE A 20 -4.29 -16.80 -12.17
CA ILE A 20 -5.09 -16.52 -10.98
C ILE A 20 -5.20 -15.00 -10.70
N TYR A 21 -4.14 -14.22 -10.94
CA TYR A 21 -4.15 -12.79 -10.70
C TYR A 21 -5.05 -12.07 -11.71
N SER A 22 -4.97 -12.43 -13.00
CA SER A 22 -5.87 -11.89 -14.03
C SER A 22 -7.34 -12.24 -13.75
N ARG A 23 -7.59 -13.44 -13.19
CA ARG A 23 -8.97 -13.83 -12.81
C ARG A 23 -9.47 -13.00 -11.63
N LEU A 24 -8.63 -12.78 -10.60
CA LEU A 24 -8.98 -11.95 -9.44
C LEU A 24 -9.12 -10.46 -9.81
N LEU A 25 -8.36 -9.97 -10.77
CA LEU A 25 -8.48 -8.59 -11.28
C LEU A 25 -9.89 -8.32 -11.85
N LYS A 26 -10.55 -9.32 -12.45
CA LYS A 26 -11.96 -9.21 -12.88
C LYS A 26 -12.92 -8.94 -11.72
N GLU A 27 -12.58 -9.39 -10.52
CA GLU A 27 -13.29 -9.10 -9.28
C GLU A 27 -12.77 -7.82 -8.58
N ARG A 28 -11.98 -7.02 -9.31
CA ARG A 28 -11.39 -5.76 -8.85
C ARG A 28 -10.41 -5.92 -7.69
N ILE A 29 -9.74 -7.08 -7.62
CA ILE A 29 -8.77 -7.43 -6.59
C ILE A 29 -7.36 -7.29 -7.16
N ILE A 30 -6.52 -6.49 -6.50
CA ILE A 30 -5.11 -6.26 -6.79
C ILE A 30 -4.27 -6.75 -5.61
N PHE A 31 -3.08 -7.30 -5.88
CA PHE A 31 -2.14 -7.72 -4.85
C PHE A 31 -0.84 -6.92 -4.91
N LEU A 32 -0.44 -6.38 -3.76
CA LEU A 32 0.92 -5.97 -3.45
C LEU A 32 1.52 -7.03 -2.52
N GLY A 33 2.07 -8.11 -3.10
CA GLY A 33 2.60 -9.27 -2.39
C GLY A 33 4.12 -9.33 -2.34
N GLU A 34 4.80 -8.22 -2.60
CA GLU A 34 6.25 -8.12 -2.69
C GLU A 34 6.76 -6.76 -2.22
N GLU A 35 8.07 -6.54 -2.36
CA GLU A 35 8.68 -5.24 -2.12
C GLU A 35 8.13 -4.17 -3.07
N VAL A 36 7.92 -2.95 -2.54
CA VAL A 36 7.53 -1.78 -3.34
C VAL A 36 8.74 -1.29 -4.14
N ASN A 37 8.67 -1.45 -5.46
CA ASN A 37 9.70 -1.03 -6.40
C ASN A 37 9.05 -0.48 -7.68
N ASP A 38 9.85 0.02 -8.61
CA ASP A 38 9.33 0.65 -9.84
C ASP A 38 8.49 -0.32 -10.69
N THR A 39 8.83 -1.62 -10.68
CA THR A 39 8.09 -2.63 -11.44
C THR A 39 6.74 -2.93 -10.79
N SER A 40 6.73 -3.24 -9.48
CA SER A 40 5.49 -3.51 -8.74
C SER A 40 4.55 -2.30 -8.76
N ALA A 41 5.11 -1.09 -8.60
CA ALA A 41 4.33 0.14 -8.67
C ALA A 41 3.70 0.36 -10.05
N SER A 42 4.46 0.18 -11.13
CA SER A 42 3.94 0.34 -12.49
C SER A 42 2.81 -0.62 -12.79
N ILE A 43 2.91 -1.87 -12.33
CA ILE A 43 1.85 -2.89 -12.50
C ILE A 43 0.60 -2.50 -11.72
N ILE A 44 0.73 -2.08 -10.46
CA ILE A 44 -0.42 -1.69 -9.61
C ILE A 44 -1.09 -0.44 -10.18
N VAL A 45 -0.33 0.58 -10.57
CA VAL A 45 -0.85 1.80 -11.19
C VAL A 45 -1.63 1.48 -12.47
N ALA A 46 -1.09 0.61 -13.33
CA ALA A 46 -1.80 0.19 -14.55
C ALA A 46 -3.12 -0.53 -14.24
N GLN A 47 -3.14 -1.40 -13.21
CA GLN A 47 -4.36 -2.10 -12.78
C GLN A 47 -5.40 -1.14 -12.18
N LEU A 48 -4.98 -0.15 -11.39
CA LEU A 48 -5.87 0.87 -10.83
C LEU A 48 -6.54 1.68 -11.94
N LEU A 49 -5.77 2.17 -12.91
CA LEU A 49 -6.27 2.93 -14.05
C LEU A 49 -7.19 2.09 -14.96
N PHE A 50 -6.83 0.82 -15.18
CA PHE A 50 -7.66 -0.11 -15.95
C PHE A 50 -9.02 -0.31 -15.29
N LEU A 51 -9.05 -0.58 -13.98
CA LEU A 51 -10.29 -0.80 -13.24
C LEU A 51 -11.16 0.46 -13.15
N GLU A 52 -10.55 1.65 -13.03
CA GLU A 52 -11.30 2.90 -13.11
C GLU A 52 -11.96 3.08 -14.47
N ALA A 53 -11.24 2.77 -15.56
CA ALA A 53 -11.78 2.87 -16.92
C ALA A 53 -12.92 1.87 -17.17
N GLU A 54 -12.92 0.70 -16.52
CA GLU A 54 -14.02 -0.27 -16.61
C GLU A 54 -15.29 0.20 -15.89
N ASP A 55 -15.16 0.64 -14.64
CA ASP A 55 -16.30 1.11 -13.82
C ASP A 55 -15.78 1.96 -12.66
N SER A 56 -15.89 3.26 -12.78
CA SER A 56 -15.43 4.21 -11.75
C SER A 56 -16.32 4.29 -10.50
N SER A 57 -17.47 3.60 -10.49
CA SER A 57 -18.42 3.61 -9.36
C SER A 57 -18.21 2.47 -8.36
N LYS A 58 -17.38 1.49 -8.71
CA LYS A 58 -17.13 0.31 -7.87
C LYS A 58 -15.79 0.39 -7.19
N ASP A 59 -15.76 -0.12 -5.96
CA ASP A 59 -14.55 -0.21 -5.15
C ASP A 59 -13.47 -1.08 -5.82
N ILE A 60 -12.22 -0.76 -5.53
CA ILE A 60 -11.05 -1.57 -5.85
C ILE A 60 -10.50 -2.12 -4.53
N HIS A 61 -10.10 -3.38 -4.49
CA HIS A 61 -9.56 -4.04 -3.31
C HIS A 61 -8.07 -4.29 -3.46
N LEU A 62 -7.24 -3.54 -2.74
CA LEU A 62 -5.79 -3.70 -2.72
C LEU A 62 -5.37 -4.53 -1.50
N TYR A 63 -4.99 -5.79 -1.73
CA TYR A 63 -4.44 -6.67 -0.72
C TYR A 63 -2.93 -6.45 -0.59
N ILE A 64 -2.47 -6.24 0.64
CA ILE A 64 -1.09 -5.87 0.95
C ILE A 64 -0.45 -6.93 1.84
N ASN A 65 0.66 -7.50 1.35
CA ASN A 65 1.61 -8.31 2.10
C ASN A 65 3.02 -7.90 1.65
N SER A 66 3.52 -6.81 2.21
CA SER A 66 4.73 -6.15 1.72
C SER A 66 5.61 -5.64 2.86
N PRO A 67 6.94 -5.85 2.78
CA PRO A 67 7.90 -5.25 3.72
C PRO A 67 8.12 -3.74 3.47
N GLY A 68 7.47 -3.15 2.47
CA GLY A 68 7.73 -1.79 2.02
C GLY A 68 8.73 -1.73 0.89
N GLY A 69 9.50 -0.66 0.79
CA GLY A 69 10.50 -0.46 -0.26
C GLY A 69 10.63 0.99 -0.72
N SER A 70 10.79 1.23 -2.02
CA SER A 70 11.02 2.54 -2.60
C SER A 70 9.90 3.53 -2.30
N VAL A 71 10.26 4.67 -1.70
CA VAL A 71 9.31 5.74 -1.38
C VAL A 71 8.72 6.36 -2.65
N SER A 72 9.53 6.60 -3.69
CA SER A 72 9.03 7.18 -4.95
C SER A 72 8.04 6.25 -5.65
N ALA A 73 8.32 4.95 -5.68
CA ALA A 73 7.43 3.94 -6.21
C ALA A 73 6.12 3.85 -5.38
N GLY A 74 6.24 3.93 -4.05
CA GLY A 74 5.07 3.97 -3.16
C GLY A 74 4.21 5.22 -3.36
N PHE A 75 4.81 6.38 -3.57
CA PHE A 75 4.05 7.59 -3.91
C PHE A 75 3.32 7.48 -5.25
N ALA A 76 3.90 6.81 -6.25
CA ALA A 76 3.20 6.59 -7.52
C ALA A 76 1.89 5.80 -7.32
N ILE A 77 1.91 4.76 -6.47
CA ILE A 77 0.70 4.01 -6.11
C ILE A 77 -0.27 4.89 -5.31
N TYR A 78 0.22 5.53 -4.24
CA TYR A 78 -0.59 6.37 -3.35
C TYR A 78 -1.30 7.50 -4.08
N ASP A 79 -0.55 8.24 -4.89
CA ASP A 79 -1.11 9.36 -5.64
C ASP A 79 -2.14 8.87 -6.68
N THR A 80 -1.92 7.69 -7.30
CA THR A 80 -2.91 7.08 -8.21
C THR A 80 -4.17 6.65 -7.46
N MET A 81 -4.06 6.03 -6.28
CA MET A 81 -5.22 5.68 -5.44
C MET A 81 -6.07 6.91 -5.11
N ASN A 82 -5.45 8.07 -4.89
CA ASN A 82 -6.15 9.33 -4.60
C ASN A 82 -6.62 10.07 -5.85
N TYR A 83 -6.04 9.80 -7.01
CA TYR A 83 -6.39 10.45 -8.29
C TYR A 83 -7.62 9.85 -8.93
N ILE A 84 -7.78 8.52 -8.88
CA ILE A 84 -8.91 7.79 -9.47
C ILE A 84 -10.20 8.07 -8.69
N LYS A 85 -11.35 7.89 -9.36
CA LYS A 85 -12.67 8.11 -8.75
C LYS A 85 -13.17 6.93 -7.91
N CYS A 86 -12.63 5.75 -8.16
CA CYS A 86 -12.98 4.56 -7.38
C CYS A 86 -12.50 4.72 -5.94
N ASP A 87 -13.30 4.30 -4.98
CA ASP A 87 -12.80 4.04 -3.63
C ASP A 87 -11.82 2.86 -3.66
N VAL A 88 -10.69 3.01 -2.99
CA VAL A 88 -9.70 1.94 -2.85
C VAL A 88 -9.73 1.41 -1.42
N SER A 89 -10.28 0.19 -1.28
CA SER A 89 -10.22 -0.56 -0.04
C SER A 89 -8.83 -1.20 0.09
N THR A 90 -8.16 -1.03 1.22
CA THR A 90 -6.85 -1.63 1.51
C THR A 90 -6.98 -2.71 2.58
N ILE A 91 -6.37 -3.87 2.35
CA ILE A 91 -6.47 -5.02 3.24
C ILE A 91 -5.08 -5.59 3.53
N CYS A 92 -4.61 -5.49 4.77
CA CYS A 92 -3.37 -6.14 5.18
C CYS A 92 -3.59 -7.64 5.40
N ILE A 93 -2.79 -8.46 4.71
CA ILE A 93 -2.70 -9.90 4.91
C ILE A 93 -1.25 -10.26 5.23
N GLY A 94 -0.98 -10.81 6.41
CA GLY A 94 0.38 -11.11 6.87
C GLY A 94 1.10 -9.85 7.37
N MET A 95 1.71 -9.06 6.48
CA MET A 95 2.49 -7.88 6.88
C MET A 95 2.24 -6.67 5.99
N ALA A 96 2.17 -5.50 6.60
CA ALA A 96 2.31 -4.21 5.92
C ALA A 96 3.34 -3.36 6.66
N ALA A 97 4.58 -3.31 6.15
CA ALA A 97 5.66 -2.57 6.79
C ALA A 97 6.12 -1.37 5.93
N SER A 98 6.58 -0.29 6.60
CA SER A 98 7.18 0.87 5.93
C SER A 98 6.24 1.45 4.85
N MET A 99 6.66 1.47 3.58
CA MET A 99 5.78 1.90 2.47
C MET A 99 4.53 1.02 2.33
N GLY A 100 4.55 -0.25 2.76
CA GLY A 100 3.35 -1.08 2.82
C GLY A 100 2.32 -0.57 3.82
N ALA A 101 2.75 -0.16 5.02
CA ALA A 101 1.88 0.45 6.03
C ALA A 101 1.37 1.84 5.59
N PHE A 102 2.22 2.59 4.91
CA PHE A 102 1.86 3.87 4.33
C PHE A 102 0.72 3.73 3.31
N LEU A 103 0.84 2.77 2.38
CA LEU A 103 -0.19 2.47 1.39
C LEU A 103 -1.47 1.92 2.05
N LEU A 104 -1.34 1.06 3.07
CA LEU A 104 -2.47 0.56 3.84
C LEU A 104 -3.29 1.71 4.45
N SER A 105 -2.61 2.67 5.09
CA SER A 105 -3.24 3.85 5.68
C SER A 105 -3.88 4.78 4.66
N GLY A 106 -3.42 4.70 3.40
CA GLY A 106 -3.88 5.52 2.28
C GLY A 106 -5.17 5.06 1.60
N GLY A 107 -5.74 3.92 2.03
CA GLY A 107 -7.05 3.48 1.56
C GLY A 107 -8.16 4.45 1.91
N THR A 108 -9.29 4.34 1.21
CA THR A 108 -10.48 5.15 1.48
C THR A 108 -10.92 4.98 2.93
N LYS A 109 -11.15 6.08 3.63
CA LYS A 109 -11.51 6.06 5.05
C LYS A 109 -12.79 5.25 5.28
N GLY A 110 -12.76 4.37 6.27
CA GLY A 110 -13.81 3.37 6.54
C GLY A 110 -13.65 2.07 5.74
N LYS A 111 -12.64 2.00 4.83
CA LYS A 111 -12.38 0.84 3.97
C LYS A 111 -10.94 0.33 4.07
N ARG A 112 -10.28 0.58 5.21
CA ARG A 112 -8.92 0.13 5.51
C ARG A 112 -8.97 -1.00 6.52
N PHE A 113 -8.46 -2.16 6.15
CA PHE A 113 -8.66 -3.39 6.90
C PHE A 113 -7.35 -4.14 7.16
N ALA A 114 -7.37 -5.03 8.16
CA ALA A 114 -6.35 -6.04 8.37
C ALA A 114 -6.98 -7.37 8.79
N LEU A 115 -6.34 -8.48 8.48
CA LEU A 115 -6.68 -9.77 9.08
C LEU A 115 -6.17 -9.84 10.53
N PRO A 116 -6.75 -10.69 11.39
CA PRO A 116 -6.49 -10.66 12.85
C PRO A 116 -5.03 -10.86 13.24
N ASN A 117 -4.26 -11.63 12.46
CA ASN A 117 -2.85 -11.93 12.74
C ASN A 117 -1.88 -11.09 11.87
N SER A 118 -2.36 -10.04 11.23
CA SER A 118 -1.51 -9.14 10.46
C SER A 118 -0.64 -8.29 11.37
N GLU A 119 0.58 -8.02 10.91
CA GLU A 119 1.54 -7.12 11.53
C GLU A 119 1.70 -5.87 10.69
N ILE A 120 1.65 -4.72 11.32
CA ILE A 120 1.81 -3.42 10.67
C ILE A 120 3.02 -2.71 11.30
N MET A 121 3.91 -2.16 10.48
CA MET A 121 5.10 -1.46 10.99
C MET A 121 5.28 -0.12 10.29
N ILE A 122 5.44 0.92 11.09
CA ILE A 122 5.77 2.27 10.62
C ILE A 122 7.16 2.68 11.11
N HIS A 123 7.89 3.39 10.27
CA HIS A 123 9.17 4.02 10.60
C HIS A 123 9.51 5.15 9.64
N GLN A 124 10.56 5.91 9.95
CA GLN A 124 11.08 6.96 9.08
C GLN A 124 11.74 6.38 7.82
N PRO A 125 11.82 7.14 6.71
CA PRO A 125 12.53 6.70 5.53
C PRO A 125 14.02 6.52 5.83
N SER A 126 14.62 5.48 5.28
CA SER A 126 16.07 5.28 5.29
C SER A 126 16.66 5.70 3.95
N GLY A 127 17.90 6.14 3.99
CA GLY A 127 18.65 6.49 2.79
C GLY A 127 20.10 6.79 3.14
N GLY A 128 20.93 6.94 2.12
CA GLY A 128 22.33 7.27 2.28
C GLY A 128 22.87 7.96 1.04
N ALA A 129 23.99 8.64 1.20
CA ALA A 129 24.71 9.29 0.11
C ALA A 129 26.19 9.05 0.23
N ARG A 130 26.87 9.01 -0.92
CA ARG A 130 28.33 8.96 -1.03
C ARG A 130 28.74 9.89 -2.17
N GLY A 131 29.72 10.75 -1.93
CA GLY A 131 30.20 11.70 -2.93
C GLY A 131 30.85 12.90 -2.26
N GLN A 132 30.86 14.04 -2.93
CA GLN A 132 31.32 15.31 -2.40
C GLN A 132 30.43 15.84 -1.28
N ALA A 133 30.96 16.66 -0.39
CA ALA A 133 30.21 17.20 0.77
C ALA A 133 28.88 17.85 0.36
N THR A 134 28.86 18.66 -0.69
CA THR A 134 27.65 19.31 -1.20
C THR A 134 26.61 18.31 -1.73
N GLU A 135 27.05 17.25 -2.41
CA GLU A 135 26.15 16.18 -2.88
C GLU A 135 25.51 15.44 -1.72
N ILE A 136 26.30 15.11 -0.69
CA ILE A 136 25.80 14.46 0.54
C ILE A 136 24.77 15.36 1.24
N GLN A 137 25.03 16.67 1.33
CA GLN A 137 24.10 17.62 1.91
C GLN A 137 22.77 17.66 1.13
N ILE A 138 22.80 17.75 -0.20
CA ILE A 138 21.61 17.76 -1.04
C ILE A 138 20.75 16.52 -0.81
N VAL A 139 21.39 15.34 -0.75
CA VAL A 139 20.65 14.08 -0.49
C VAL A 139 20.07 14.04 0.92
N ALA A 140 20.82 14.47 1.94
CA ALA A 140 20.33 14.53 3.31
C ALA A 140 19.11 15.46 3.44
N GLU A 141 19.18 16.66 2.85
CA GLU A 141 18.05 17.59 2.83
C GLU A 141 16.82 17.00 2.12
N ASN A 142 17.03 16.26 1.03
CA ASN A 142 15.93 15.59 0.33
C ASN A 142 15.28 14.49 1.17
N ILE A 143 16.09 13.69 1.89
CA ILE A 143 15.58 12.66 2.81
C ILE A 143 14.74 13.31 3.92
N LEU A 144 15.19 14.43 4.49
CA LEU A 144 14.44 15.16 5.52
C LEU A 144 13.11 15.72 4.99
N LYS A 145 13.08 16.24 3.77
CA LYS A 145 11.85 16.68 3.10
C LYS A 145 10.88 15.50 2.89
N THR A 146 11.40 14.37 2.47
CA THR A 146 10.62 13.13 2.29
C THR A 146 10.06 12.64 3.62
N LYS A 147 10.87 12.60 4.69
CA LYS A 147 10.42 12.26 6.04
C LYS A 147 9.25 13.14 6.49
N LYS A 148 9.39 14.46 6.31
CA LYS A 148 8.34 15.41 6.64
C LYS A 148 7.05 15.12 5.88
N LYS A 149 7.13 14.95 4.54
CA LYS A 149 5.97 14.66 3.69
C LYS A 149 5.26 13.36 4.11
N LEU A 150 6.01 12.28 4.37
CA LEU A 150 5.44 11.01 4.82
C LEU A 150 4.71 11.16 6.16
N ASN A 151 5.30 11.88 7.12
CA ASN A 151 4.70 12.10 8.42
C ASN A 151 3.42 12.96 8.33
N GLU A 152 3.41 14.00 7.49
CA GLU A 152 2.23 14.82 7.25
C GLU A 152 1.07 14.00 6.68
N ILE A 153 1.35 13.11 5.72
CA ILE A 153 0.34 12.23 5.13
C ILE A 153 -0.16 11.19 6.16
N LEU A 154 0.76 10.55 6.91
CA LEU A 154 0.37 9.62 7.96
C LEU A 154 -0.48 10.29 9.04
N ALA A 155 -0.15 11.53 9.43
CA ALA A 155 -0.96 12.31 10.37
C ALA A 155 -2.38 12.54 9.83
N ALA A 156 -2.50 12.93 8.58
CA ALA A 156 -3.80 13.12 7.93
C ALA A 156 -4.61 11.80 7.84
N ASN A 157 -3.96 10.69 7.48
CA ASN A 157 -4.61 9.39 7.32
C ASN A 157 -5.05 8.78 8.66
N THR A 158 -4.25 8.97 9.74
CA THR A 158 -4.52 8.37 11.06
C THR A 158 -5.36 9.28 11.96
N GLY A 159 -5.39 10.58 11.69
CA GLY A 159 -6.01 11.59 12.55
C GLY A 159 -5.16 11.96 13.78
N ARG A 160 -3.88 11.55 13.82
CA ARG A 160 -2.93 11.90 14.88
C ARG A 160 -2.20 13.21 14.56
N SER A 161 -1.61 13.83 15.58
CA SER A 161 -0.77 14.99 15.37
C SER A 161 0.54 14.63 14.64
N TYR A 162 1.11 15.61 13.95
CA TYR A 162 2.42 15.44 13.29
C TYR A 162 3.50 15.04 14.29
N GLU A 163 3.48 15.61 15.49
CA GLU A 163 4.44 15.37 16.56
C GLU A 163 4.38 13.92 17.07
N GLU A 164 3.17 13.36 17.21
CA GLU A 164 2.99 11.95 17.55
C GLU A 164 3.56 11.05 16.47
N ILE A 165 3.19 11.28 15.20
CA ILE A 165 3.71 10.50 14.07
C ILE A 165 5.24 10.61 13.98
N ALA A 166 5.81 11.81 14.10
CA ALA A 166 7.25 12.02 14.04
C ALA A 166 8.02 11.27 15.14
N ARG A 167 7.45 11.22 16.35
CA ARG A 167 8.00 10.45 17.48
C ARG A 167 7.88 8.94 17.23
N ASP A 168 6.72 8.49 16.81
CA ASP A 168 6.38 7.06 16.73
C ASP A 168 6.98 6.38 15.48
N THR A 169 7.38 7.17 14.47
CA THR A 169 8.11 6.70 13.28
C THR A 169 9.64 6.86 13.40
N GLU A 170 10.16 7.39 14.52
CA GLU A 170 11.62 7.59 14.66
C GLU A 170 12.42 6.29 14.64
N ARG A 171 11.82 5.19 15.08
CA ARG A 171 12.33 3.82 15.00
C ARG A 171 11.21 2.88 14.55
N ASP A 172 11.57 1.64 14.25
CA ASP A 172 10.61 0.61 13.89
C ASP A 172 9.55 0.47 14.98
N ASN A 173 8.31 0.73 14.62
CA ASN A 173 7.15 0.65 15.50
C ASN A 173 6.20 -0.41 14.97
N TYR A 174 6.29 -1.62 15.53
CA TYR A 174 5.47 -2.77 15.17
C TYR A 174 4.16 -2.75 15.93
N MET A 175 3.08 -3.02 15.22
CA MET A 175 1.71 -3.04 15.74
C MET A 175 1.00 -4.30 15.29
N THR A 176 0.27 -4.92 16.20
CA THR A 176 -0.78 -5.91 15.88
C THR A 176 -1.91 -5.22 15.11
N ALA A 177 -2.79 -6.01 14.49
CA ALA A 177 -3.97 -5.47 13.83
C ALA A 177 -4.84 -4.62 14.78
N GLN A 178 -4.94 -5.01 16.06
CA GLN A 178 -5.71 -4.26 17.07
C GLN A 178 -5.06 -2.90 17.39
N GLU A 179 -3.75 -2.89 17.63
CA GLU A 179 -3.01 -1.65 17.88
C GLU A 179 -3.04 -0.72 16.66
N ALA A 180 -2.93 -1.27 15.44
CA ALA A 180 -3.01 -0.48 14.20
C ALA A 180 -4.40 0.15 14.01
N LYS A 181 -5.48 -0.52 14.43
CA LYS A 181 -6.84 0.03 14.45
C LYS A 181 -6.94 1.18 15.46
N GLU A 182 -6.46 0.99 16.68
CA GLU A 182 -6.45 2.02 17.73
C GLU A 182 -5.55 3.21 17.37
N TYR A 183 -4.49 2.94 16.62
CA TYR A 183 -3.60 3.97 16.08
C TYR A 183 -4.24 4.79 14.96
N GLY A 184 -5.18 4.21 14.21
CA GLY A 184 -5.88 4.85 13.09
C GLY A 184 -5.28 4.52 11.72
N LEU A 185 -4.35 3.56 11.63
CA LEU A 185 -3.78 3.08 10.36
C LEU A 185 -4.79 2.27 9.55
N ILE A 186 -5.70 1.57 10.24
CA ILE A 186 -6.82 0.84 9.66
C ILE A 186 -8.13 1.21 10.38
N ASP A 187 -9.25 0.89 9.75
CA ASP A 187 -10.59 1.17 10.27
C ASP A 187 -11.18 -0.05 10.99
N GLU A 188 -10.91 -1.27 10.49
CA GLU A 188 -11.50 -2.49 11.04
C GLU A 188 -10.64 -3.74 10.83
N ILE A 189 -10.86 -4.73 11.71
CA ILE A 189 -10.24 -6.05 11.60
C ILE A 189 -11.27 -7.01 11.02
N LEU A 190 -10.94 -7.64 9.89
CA LEU A 190 -11.82 -8.60 9.23
C LEU A 190 -11.72 -9.97 9.93
N ALA A 191 -12.66 -10.25 10.83
CA ALA A 191 -12.81 -11.57 11.42
C ALA A 191 -13.62 -12.49 10.50
N ARG A 192 -13.57 -13.81 10.79
CA ARG A 192 -14.37 -14.81 10.08
C ARG A 192 -15.87 -14.55 10.30
N HIS A 193 -16.64 -14.61 9.20
CA HIS A 193 -18.10 -14.61 9.25
C HIS A 193 -18.61 -15.95 9.76
#